data_6cbde417daef34dd4e442a5cbbe638a1
#
_entry.id   6cbde417daef34dd4e442a5cbbe638a1
#
_cell.length_a   1.000
_cell.length_b   1.000
_cell.length_c   1.000
_cell.angle_alpha   90.00
_cell.angle_beta   90.00
_cell.angle_gamma   90.00
#
_symmetry.space_group_name_H-M   'P 1'
#
loop_
_entity.id
_entity.type
_entity.pdbx_description
1 polymer ?
#
loop_
_entity_poly.entity_id
_entity_poly.type
_entity_poly.pdbx_seq_one_letter_code
_entity_poly.pdbx_strand_id
1 'polypeptide(L)'
;MLRRISVFVLSIVCSLSHADVIQMTNGDRISGTVEGISAGKVLIATSYADTIAVSVGEIESVTSEKEFSVRTGGDTVRGKFAAGENGQVLQSASGTSEILLSDVRSASESNLAITQLASEFSNRADIGLVISNGNSDTESLNTLIESVYKRDKVQHAATLLVSSEEADEVQTKDQLDFDYNYKRFMSDRWYLAGNAEYFTDELKDIDSRITVGAGAGYQFWDNTFGAFSAEAGVSAVREDIDGEEEDNPAFRFAIDYKKFLMAKRLELFHRNSVLVIPDSDRGEVISASTGLRYAVSDRIDTTARVDLIHETEPAPGNSKTDTTYTLGIGVKF
;
A
#
# COMPACT_ATOMS: atom_id res chain seq x y z
N MET A 1 -45.82 -21.64 -48.92
CA MET A 1 -44.65 -21.62 -48.05
C MET A 1 -44.40 -20.19 -47.61
N LEU A 2 -44.91 -19.77 -46.47
CA LEU A 2 -44.67 -18.45 -45.87
C LEU A 2 -43.48 -18.55 -44.89
N ARG A 3 -42.38 -17.87 -45.23
CA ARG A 3 -41.18 -17.73 -44.42
C ARG A 3 -41.46 -16.63 -43.34
N ARG A 4 -41.55 -17.02 -42.08
CA ARG A 4 -41.62 -16.09 -40.96
C ARG A 4 -40.22 -15.51 -40.69
N ILE A 5 -40.06 -14.20 -40.86
CA ILE A 5 -38.89 -13.43 -40.51
C ILE A 5 -39.09 -13.02 -39.02
N SER A 6 -38.34 -13.63 -38.11
CA SER A 6 -38.27 -13.19 -36.71
C SER A 6 -37.29 -12.03 -36.61
N VAL A 7 -37.79 -10.84 -36.33
CA VAL A 7 -36.97 -9.66 -35.98
C VAL A 7 -36.54 -9.80 -34.53
N PHE A 8 -35.26 -10.00 -34.32
CA PHE A 8 -34.65 -10.01 -33.01
C PHE A 8 -34.35 -8.56 -32.61
N VAL A 9 -35.16 -7.96 -31.73
CA VAL A 9 -34.91 -6.63 -31.19
C VAL A 9 -33.85 -6.81 -30.09
N LEU A 10 -32.60 -6.43 -30.39
CA LEU A 10 -31.51 -6.35 -29.44
C LEU A 10 -31.70 -5.11 -28.58
N SER A 11 -32.25 -5.26 -27.38
CA SER A 11 -32.35 -4.19 -26.40
C SER A 11 -30.95 -3.90 -25.83
N ILE A 12 -30.32 -2.83 -26.31
CA ILE A 12 -29.11 -2.28 -25.72
C ILE A 12 -29.53 -1.63 -24.39
N VAL A 13 -29.29 -2.32 -23.29
CA VAL A 13 -29.35 -1.69 -21.95
C VAL A 13 -28.12 -0.81 -21.80
N CYS A 14 -28.27 0.48 -22.09
CA CYS A 14 -27.30 1.49 -21.73
C CYS A 14 -27.28 1.60 -20.20
N SER A 15 -26.30 1.02 -19.56
CA SER A 15 -25.97 1.28 -18.16
C SER A 15 -25.52 2.73 -18.07
N LEU A 16 -26.40 3.62 -17.61
CA LEU A 16 -26.05 5.01 -17.30
C LEU A 16 -25.11 4.96 -16.10
N SER A 17 -23.81 4.96 -16.34
CA SER A 17 -22.81 5.25 -15.32
C SER A 17 -23.05 6.70 -14.87
N HIS A 18 -23.65 6.88 -13.71
CA HIS A 18 -23.79 8.19 -13.11
C HIS A 18 -22.44 8.59 -12.53
N ALA A 19 -21.80 9.60 -13.13
CA ALA A 19 -20.62 10.21 -12.52
C ALA A 19 -21.06 10.92 -11.22
N ASP A 20 -20.20 10.84 -10.19
CA ASP A 20 -20.40 11.64 -8.99
C ASP A 20 -20.35 13.13 -9.34
N VAL A 21 -21.02 13.95 -8.57
CA VAL A 21 -21.15 15.39 -8.85
C VAL A 21 -20.85 16.19 -7.59
N ILE A 22 -19.98 17.19 -7.72
CA ILE A 22 -19.80 18.26 -6.74
C ILE A 22 -20.52 19.49 -7.30
N GLN A 23 -21.50 20.00 -6.55
CA GLN A 23 -22.15 21.29 -6.79
C GLN A 23 -21.41 22.35 -5.98
N MET A 24 -20.92 23.38 -6.65
CA MET A 24 -20.20 24.48 -6.02
C MET A 24 -21.17 25.59 -5.58
N THR A 25 -20.79 26.36 -4.56
CA THR A 25 -21.56 27.53 -4.07
C THR A 25 -21.71 28.65 -5.09
N ASN A 26 -20.79 28.74 -6.08
CA ASN A 26 -20.85 29.69 -7.18
C ASN A 26 -21.73 29.22 -8.38
N GLY A 27 -22.33 28.02 -8.25
CA GLY A 27 -23.17 27.40 -9.28
C GLY A 27 -22.44 26.50 -10.26
N ASP A 28 -21.11 26.38 -10.20
CA ASP A 28 -20.32 25.44 -11.02
C ASP A 28 -20.59 24.00 -10.63
N ARG A 29 -20.36 23.09 -11.57
CA ARG A 29 -20.46 21.63 -11.34
C ARG A 29 -19.20 20.94 -11.78
N ILE A 30 -18.69 20.06 -10.92
CA ILE A 30 -17.57 19.19 -11.22
C ILE A 30 -18.10 17.75 -11.25
N SER A 31 -17.91 17.07 -12.38
CA SER A 31 -18.31 15.68 -12.55
C SER A 31 -17.07 14.78 -12.59
N GLY A 32 -17.13 13.65 -11.91
CA GLY A 32 -16.01 12.71 -11.82
C GLY A 32 -16.31 11.56 -10.88
N THR A 33 -15.29 11.05 -10.23
CA THR A 33 -15.40 10.03 -9.19
C THR A 33 -14.94 10.63 -7.87
N VAL A 34 -15.83 10.78 -6.90
CA VAL A 34 -15.47 11.24 -5.55
C VAL A 34 -14.66 10.14 -4.88
N GLU A 35 -13.45 10.49 -4.46
CA GLU A 35 -12.54 9.57 -3.78
C GLU A 35 -12.65 9.69 -2.26
N GLY A 36 -13.11 10.85 -1.76
CA GLY A 36 -13.36 11.07 -0.34
C GLY A 36 -13.13 12.49 0.11
N ILE A 37 -13.15 12.69 1.44
CA ILE A 37 -12.94 13.98 2.10
C ILE A 37 -11.78 13.85 3.08
N SER A 38 -10.81 14.75 3.02
CA SER A 38 -9.69 14.82 3.96
C SER A 38 -9.14 16.22 4.07
N ALA A 39 -8.74 16.60 5.29
CA ALA A 39 -8.15 17.91 5.58
C ALA A 39 -9.00 19.11 5.04
N GLY A 40 -10.33 19.02 5.16
CA GLY A 40 -11.25 20.07 4.72
C GLY A 40 -11.38 20.20 3.19
N LYS A 41 -11.00 19.16 2.43
CA LYS A 41 -11.12 19.12 0.97
C LYS A 41 -11.80 17.84 0.52
N VAL A 42 -12.64 17.95 -0.53
CA VAL A 42 -13.19 16.81 -1.29
C VAL A 42 -12.22 16.49 -2.41
N LEU A 43 -11.83 15.21 -2.52
CA LEU A 43 -11.02 14.71 -3.62
C LEU A 43 -11.94 14.11 -4.67
N ILE A 44 -11.82 14.55 -5.91
CA ILE A 44 -12.59 14.04 -7.05
C ILE A 44 -11.65 13.78 -8.22
N ALA A 45 -11.64 12.56 -8.73
CA ALA A 45 -10.94 12.18 -9.94
C ALA A 45 -11.77 12.56 -11.14
N THR A 46 -11.21 13.33 -12.07
CA THR A 46 -11.86 13.79 -13.28
C THR A 46 -11.16 13.22 -14.52
N SER A 47 -11.88 13.10 -15.64
CA SER A 47 -11.30 12.61 -16.89
C SER A 47 -10.42 13.64 -17.62
N TYR A 48 -10.40 14.89 -17.15
CA TYR A 48 -9.73 16.01 -17.82
C TYR A 48 -8.68 16.75 -16.98
N ALA A 49 -8.58 16.46 -15.68
CA ALA A 49 -7.65 17.14 -14.78
C ALA A 49 -7.18 16.27 -13.60
N ASP A 50 -7.10 14.94 -13.81
CA ASP A 50 -6.74 13.97 -12.76
C ASP A 50 -7.57 14.16 -11.47
N THR A 51 -6.98 13.87 -10.29
CA THR A 51 -7.61 14.11 -9.00
C THR A 51 -7.41 15.55 -8.56
N ILE A 52 -8.51 16.30 -8.46
CA ILE A 52 -8.53 17.66 -7.94
C ILE A 52 -9.07 17.69 -6.51
N ALA A 53 -8.55 18.62 -5.71
CA ALA A 53 -8.91 18.80 -4.30
C ALA A 53 -9.69 20.11 -4.15
N VAL A 54 -11.00 20.01 -3.90
CA VAL A 54 -11.92 21.14 -3.77
C VAL A 54 -12.16 21.43 -2.29
N SER A 55 -12.02 22.69 -1.86
CA SER A 55 -12.29 23.09 -0.48
C SER A 55 -13.75 22.87 -0.11
N VAL A 56 -14.05 22.25 1.03
CA VAL A 56 -15.43 22.02 1.49
C VAL A 56 -16.22 23.33 1.67
N GLY A 57 -15.56 24.45 1.96
CA GLY A 57 -16.20 25.76 2.08
C GLY A 57 -16.74 26.33 0.77
N GLU A 58 -16.28 25.82 -0.38
CA GLU A 58 -16.72 26.23 -1.71
C GLU A 58 -17.78 25.27 -2.29
N ILE A 59 -18.17 24.23 -1.52
CA ILE A 59 -19.07 23.17 -1.98
C ILE A 59 -20.43 23.34 -1.34
N GLU A 60 -21.47 23.37 -2.17
CA GLU A 60 -22.88 23.35 -1.73
C GLU A 60 -23.31 21.90 -1.42
N SER A 61 -23.04 20.95 -2.33
CA SER A 61 -23.35 19.55 -2.12
C SER A 61 -22.44 18.60 -2.92
N VAL A 62 -22.32 17.40 -2.41
CA VAL A 62 -21.68 16.24 -3.05
C VAL A 62 -22.74 15.17 -3.26
N THR A 63 -22.81 14.60 -4.47
CA THR A 63 -23.68 13.46 -4.79
C THR A 63 -22.85 12.32 -5.29
N SER A 64 -22.99 11.14 -4.66
CA SER A 64 -22.29 9.93 -5.05
C SER A 64 -23.14 8.69 -4.78
N GLU A 65 -23.12 7.74 -5.71
CA GLU A 65 -23.74 6.42 -5.52
C GLU A 65 -22.89 5.48 -4.64
N LYS A 66 -21.66 5.86 -4.35
CA LYS A 66 -20.77 5.10 -3.49
C LYS A 66 -21.12 5.30 -2.01
N GLU A 67 -20.87 4.26 -1.22
CA GLU A 67 -21.00 4.33 0.23
C GLU A 67 -19.66 4.75 0.87
N PHE A 68 -19.72 5.76 1.74
CA PHE A 68 -18.56 6.30 2.44
C PHE A 68 -18.67 6.02 3.94
N SER A 69 -17.52 5.76 4.56
CA SER A 69 -17.34 5.84 6.00
C SER A 69 -17.02 7.30 6.36
N VAL A 70 -18.01 8.01 6.88
CA VAL A 70 -17.94 9.45 7.17
C VAL A 70 -17.68 9.66 8.65
N ARG A 71 -16.62 10.35 8.98
CA ARG A 71 -16.22 10.68 10.35
C ARG A 71 -16.50 12.14 10.64
N THR A 72 -17.42 12.39 11.57
CA THR A 72 -17.76 13.72 12.09
C THR A 72 -17.47 13.75 13.61
N GLY A 73 -16.71 14.71 14.09
CA GLY A 73 -16.41 14.83 15.52
C GLY A 73 -15.84 13.56 16.15
N GLY A 74 -16.67 12.78 16.84
CA GLY A 74 -16.33 11.51 17.51
C GLY A 74 -16.94 10.27 16.84
N ASP A 75 -17.96 10.45 16.01
CA ASP A 75 -18.76 9.36 15.43
C ASP A 75 -18.32 9.03 14.00
N THR A 76 -18.52 7.77 13.63
CA THR A 76 -18.33 7.30 12.24
C THR A 76 -19.64 6.69 11.76
N VAL A 77 -20.18 7.26 10.68
CA VAL A 77 -21.42 6.79 10.04
C VAL A 77 -21.12 6.35 8.62
N ARG A 78 -21.73 5.24 8.19
CA ARG A 78 -21.66 4.78 6.80
C ARG A 78 -22.88 5.27 6.04
N GLY A 79 -22.66 5.81 4.84
CA GLY A 79 -23.74 6.28 4.00
C GLY A 79 -23.27 6.88 2.68
N LYS A 80 -24.23 7.22 1.83
CA LYS A 80 -24.01 7.87 0.54
C LYS A 80 -24.25 9.35 0.67
N PHE A 81 -23.41 10.15 0.02
CA PHE A 81 -23.62 11.57 -0.10
C PHE A 81 -24.71 11.88 -1.12
N ALA A 82 -25.70 12.70 -0.75
CA ALA A 82 -26.73 13.16 -1.65
C ALA A 82 -27.03 14.65 -1.40
N ALA A 83 -27.52 15.35 -2.44
CA ALA A 83 -28.05 16.68 -2.29
C ALA A 83 -29.41 16.63 -1.57
N GLY A 84 -29.58 17.43 -0.53
CA GLY A 84 -30.84 17.66 0.17
C GLY A 84 -31.47 18.99 -0.21
N GLU A 85 -32.67 19.27 0.31
CA GLU A 85 -33.38 20.55 0.07
C GLU A 85 -32.62 21.75 0.66
N ASN A 86 -31.91 21.55 1.76
CA ASN A 86 -31.19 22.59 2.50
C ASN A 86 -29.66 22.41 2.51
N GLY A 87 -29.08 21.63 1.56
CA GLY A 87 -27.65 21.39 1.47
C GLY A 87 -27.28 19.90 1.43
N GLN A 88 -26.27 19.50 2.18
CA GLN A 88 -25.73 18.14 2.13
C GLN A 88 -26.50 17.19 3.04
N VAL A 89 -26.84 16.01 2.53
CA VAL A 89 -27.38 14.91 3.32
C VAL A 89 -26.53 13.66 3.19
N LEU A 90 -26.54 12.82 4.23
CA LEU A 90 -25.98 11.48 4.26
C LEU A 90 -27.11 10.46 4.35
N GLN A 91 -27.21 9.61 3.34
CA GLN A 91 -28.18 8.49 3.30
C GLN A 91 -27.49 7.25 3.89
N SER A 92 -27.93 6.82 5.05
CA SER A 92 -27.40 5.66 5.76
C SER A 92 -28.44 4.56 5.93
N ALA A 93 -28.04 3.38 6.40
CA ALA A 93 -28.96 2.29 6.72
C ALA A 93 -29.97 2.66 7.82
N SER A 94 -29.65 3.63 8.68
CA SER A 94 -30.53 4.14 9.75
C SER A 94 -31.44 5.29 9.31
N GLY A 95 -31.33 5.76 8.06
CA GLY A 95 -32.11 6.85 7.50
C GLY A 95 -31.24 7.95 6.89
N THR A 96 -31.89 9.03 6.44
CA THR A 96 -31.24 10.22 5.88
C THR A 96 -31.05 11.26 6.98
N SER A 97 -29.83 11.79 7.09
CA SER A 97 -29.48 12.88 8.03
C SER A 97 -28.83 14.05 7.30
N GLU A 98 -29.19 15.26 7.68
CA GLU A 98 -28.46 16.46 7.24
C GLU A 98 -27.08 16.49 7.90
N ILE A 99 -26.07 16.84 7.14
CA ILE A 99 -24.68 17.00 7.61
C ILE A 99 -24.08 18.28 7.05
N LEU A 100 -23.22 18.93 7.81
CA LEU A 100 -22.39 20.01 7.29
C LEU A 100 -21.08 19.40 6.79
N LEU A 101 -20.71 19.68 5.53
CA LEU A 101 -19.42 19.21 4.98
C LEU A 101 -18.23 19.74 5.78
N SER A 102 -18.36 20.92 6.41
CA SER A 102 -17.35 21.50 7.31
C SER A 102 -17.08 20.65 8.55
N ASP A 103 -18.07 19.87 9.01
CA ASP A 103 -17.96 19.04 10.21
C ASP A 103 -17.35 17.67 9.88
N VAL A 104 -17.25 17.33 8.59
CA VAL A 104 -16.66 16.09 8.12
C VAL A 104 -15.13 16.18 8.21
N ARG A 105 -14.55 15.47 9.19
CA ARG A 105 -13.10 15.36 9.34
C ARG A 105 -12.48 14.49 8.27
N SER A 106 -13.14 13.39 7.93
CA SER A 106 -12.75 12.52 6.84
C SER A 106 -13.95 11.73 6.33
N ALA A 107 -13.96 11.47 5.03
CA ALA A 107 -14.84 10.49 4.42
C ALA A 107 -14.00 9.67 3.44
N SER A 108 -14.01 8.37 3.60
CA SER A 108 -13.38 7.43 2.69
C SER A 108 -14.41 6.45 2.19
N GLU A 109 -14.28 5.98 0.95
CA GLU A 109 -15.13 4.91 0.44
C GLU A 109 -15.17 3.79 1.48
N SER A 110 -16.37 3.39 1.86
CA SER A 110 -16.55 2.34 2.88
C SER A 110 -15.94 1.06 2.36
N ASN A 111 -15.00 0.47 3.12
CA ASN A 111 -14.32 -0.77 2.75
C ASN A 111 -15.26 -1.99 2.75
N LEU A 112 -16.42 -1.86 2.13
CA LEU A 112 -17.20 -3.01 1.66
C LEU A 112 -16.45 -3.79 0.57
N ALA A 113 -15.36 -3.24 0.10
CA ALA A 113 -14.74 -3.64 -1.14
C ALA A 113 -13.71 -4.74 -1.04
N ILE A 114 -13.41 -5.30 0.12
CA ILE A 114 -12.66 -6.57 0.13
C ILE A 114 -13.52 -7.71 -0.45
N THR A 115 -14.85 -7.55 -0.45
CA THR A 115 -15.78 -8.53 -1.04
C THR A 115 -16.11 -8.31 -2.51
N GLN A 116 -15.72 -7.18 -3.12
CA GLN A 116 -16.03 -6.84 -4.52
C GLN A 116 -14.84 -6.29 -5.31
N LEU A 117 -13.62 -6.61 -4.90
CA LEU A 117 -12.46 -6.23 -5.70
C LEU A 117 -12.51 -6.99 -7.03
N ALA A 118 -12.77 -6.25 -8.11
CA ALA A 118 -12.23 -6.62 -9.40
C ALA A 118 -10.75 -6.96 -9.18
N SER A 119 -10.24 -8.01 -9.82
CA SER A 119 -8.83 -8.39 -9.68
C SER A 119 -7.95 -7.16 -9.95
N GLU A 120 -7.23 -6.71 -8.94
CA GLU A 120 -6.31 -5.60 -9.04
C GLU A 120 -4.89 -6.18 -9.09
N PHE A 121 -4.17 -5.83 -10.13
CA PHE A 121 -2.78 -6.18 -10.30
C PHE A 121 -1.97 -4.89 -10.38
N SER A 122 -1.00 -4.75 -9.51
CA SER A 122 -0.14 -3.57 -9.40
C SER A 122 1.31 -4.00 -9.33
N ASN A 123 2.10 -3.53 -10.27
CA ASN A 123 3.54 -3.76 -10.31
C ASN A 123 4.29 -2.44 -10.23
N ARG A 124 5.47 -2.52 -9.65
CA ARG A 124 6.38 -1.41 -9.51
C ARG A 124 7.82 -1.88 -9.53
N ALA A 125 8.68 -1.11 -10.13
CA ALA A 125 10.13 -1.25 -10.04
C ALA A 125 10.76 0.11 -9.68
N ASP A 126 11.55 0.13 -8.62
CA ASP A 126 12.35 1.28 -8.19
C ASP A 126 13.83 0.96 -8.43
N ILE A 127 14.56 1.88 -9.06
CA ILE A 127 15.99 1.76 -9.29
C ILE A 127 16.69 3.00 -8.72
N GLY A 128 17.58 2.77 -7.80
CA GLY A 128 18.52 3.75 -7.28
C GLY A 128 19.93 3.43 -7.74
N LEU A 129 20.63 4.40 -8.31
CA LEU A 129 22.03 4.29 -8.73
C LEU A 129 22.79 5.49 -8.17
N VAL A 130 23.91 5.22 -7.52
CA VAL A 130 24.87 6.24 -7.10
C VAL A 130 26.22 5.91 -7.70
N ILE A 131 26.84 6.90 -8.38
CA ILE A 131 28.21 6.84 -8.87
C ILE A 131 28.91 8.09 -8.35
N SER A 132 29.94 7.91 -7.59
CA SER A 132 30.77 8.99 -7.03
C SER A 132 32.23 8.74 -7.34
N ASN A 133 32.91 9.76 -7.87
CA ASN A 133 34.36 9.71 -8.16
C ASN A 133 35.05 10.85 -7.41
N GLY A 134 36.15 10.56 -6.73
CA GLY A 134 36.88 11.59 -5.99
C GLY A 134 37.97 11.01 -5.07
N ASN A 135 37.90 11.33 -3.78
CA ASN A 135 38.80 10.74 -2.79
C ASN A 135 38.49 9.27 -2.50
N SER A 136 37.29 8.83 -2.82
CA SER A 136 36.82 7.44 -2.84
C SER A 136 35.89 7.30 -4.04
N ASP A 137 36.08 6.25 -4.82
CA ASP A 137 35.19 5.91 -5.93
C ASP A 137 34.14 4.94 -5.42
N THR A 138 32.86 5.30 -5.53
CA THR A 138 31.74 4.47 -5.05
C THR A 138 30.72 4.25 -6.16
N GLU A 139 30.35 3.00 -6.38
CA GLU A 139 29.25 2.59 -7.24
C GLU A 139 28.23 1.81 -6.40
N SER A 140 26.97 2.23 -6.43
CA SER A 140 25.89 1.54 -5.71
C SER A 140 24.66 1.37 -6.59
N LEU A 141 24.15 0.16 -6.67
CA LEU A 141 22.91 -0.20 -7.34
C LEU A 141 21.93 -0.76 -6.31
N ASN A 142 20.74 -0.18 -6.24
CA ASN A 142 19.67 -0.66 -5.39
C ASN A 142 18.38 -0.79 -6.22
N THR A 143 17.87 -2.00 -6.36
CA THR A 143 16.68 -2.32 -7.16
C THR A 143 15.63 -2.94 -6.27
N LEU A 144 14.42 -2.38 -6.27
CA LEU A 144 13.25 -2.91 -5.58
C LEU A 144 12.13 -3.18 -6.58
N ILE A 145 11.64 -4.42 -6.64
CA ILE A 145 10.50 -4.80 -7.45
C ILE A 145 9.37 -5.24 -6.51
N GLU A 146 8.21 -4.64 -6.69
CA GLU A 146 7.00 -4.95 -5.91
C GLU A 146 5.89 -5.39 -6.86
N SER A 147 5.22 -6.50 -6.52
CA SER A 147 4.06 -7.02 -7.25
C SER A 147 2.96 -7.35 -6.25
N VAL A 148 1.78 -6.78 -6.45
CA VAL A 148 0.61 -7.03 -5.61
C VAL A 148 -0.55 -7.48 -6.48
N TYR A 149 -1.13 -8.62 -6.14
CA TYR A 149 -2.35 -9.12 -6.74
C TYR A 149 -3.43 -9.27 -5.68
N LYS A 150 -4.55 -8.58 -5.88
CA LYS A 150 -5.73 -8.67 -5.01
C LYS A 150 -6.91 -9.21 -5.81
N ARG A 151 -7.61 -10.17 -5.24
CA ARG A 151 -8.87 -10.69 -5.80
C ARG A 151 -9.78 -11.18 -4.68
N ASP A 152 -11.01 -10.69 -4.65
CA ASP A 152 -12.00 -11.05 -3.63
C ASP A 152 -11.43 -10.87 -2.20
N LYS A 153 -11.27 -11.96 -1.48
CA LYS A 153 -10.73 -11.99 -0.11
C LYS A 153 -9.26 -12.39 -0.03
N VAL A 154 -8.56 -12.41 -1.16
CA VAL A 154 -7.18 -12.89 -1.23
C VAL A 154 -6.27 -11.79 -1.74
N GLN A 155 -5.11 -11.65 -1.12
CA GLN A 155 -4.03 -10.80 -1.58
C GLN A 155 -2.73 -11.61 -1.61
N HIS A 156 -2.00 -11.48 -2.70
CA HIS A 156 -0.63 -11.92 -2.87
C HIS A 156 0.25 -10.70 -3.03
N ALA A 157 1.36 -10.66 -2.36
CA ALA A 157 2.38 -9.62 -2.53
C ALA A 157 3.74 -10.30 -2.63
N ALA A 158 4.53 -9.91 -3.62
CA ALA A 158 5.90 -10.33 -3.78
C ALA A 158 6.79 -9.08 -3.85
N THR A 159 7.91 -9.13 -3.17
CA THR A 159 8.92 -8.07 -3.15
C THR A 159 10.27 -8.69 -3.41
N LEU A 160 11.06 -8.09 -4.29
CA LEU A 160 12.45 -8.45 -4.54
C LEU A 160 13.31 -7.19 -4.36
N LEU A 161 14.25 -7.24 -3.44
CA LEU A 161 15.26 -6.23 -3.22
C LEU A 161 16.63 -6.81 -3.60
N VAL A 162 17.35 -6.09 -4.46
CA VAL A 162 18.74 -6.40 -4.78
C VAL A 162 19.57 -5.16 -4.50
N SER A 163 20.60 -5.29 -3.69
CA SER A 163 21.50 -4.22 -3.32
C SER A 163 22.95 -4.64 -3.54
N SER A 164 23.69 -3.89 -4.33
CA SER A 164 25.12 -4.09 -4.56
C SER A 164 25.84 -2.76 -4.39
N GLU A 165 26.97 -2.76 -3.71
CA GLU A 165 27.80 -1.58 -3.52
C GLU A 165 29.27 -1.96 -3.60
N GLU A 166 30.05 -1.16 -4.30
CA GLU A 166 31.49 -1.25 -4.42
C GLU A 166 32.11 0.09 -4.05
N ALA A 167 33.14 0.09 -3.21
CA ALA A 167 33.88 1.26 -2.84
C ALA A 167 35.39 1.00 -3.03
N ASP A 168 36.06 1.84 -3.83
CA ASP A 168 37.50 1.70 -4.17
C ASP A 168 37.89 0.30 -4.68
N GLU A 169 37.07 -0.25 -5.61
CA GLU A 169 37.23 -1.59 -6.20
C GLU A 169 37.02 -2.76 -5.18
N VAL A 170 36.47 -2.47 -4.01
CA VAL A 170 36.13 -3.46 -3.00
C VAL A 170 34.63 -3.53 -2.82
N GLN A 171 34.05 -4.72 -2.95
CA GLN A 171 32.64 -4.92 -2.71
C GLN A 171 32.33 -4.71 -1.22
N THR A 172 31.40 -3.81 -0.94
CA THR A 172 30.97 -3.41 0.42
C THR A 172 29.53 -3.84 0.73
N LYS A 173 28.78 -4.27 -0.29
CA LYS A 173 27.44 -4.82 -0.15
C LYS A 173 27.11 -5.78 -1.29
N ASP A 174 26.54 -6.93 -0.95
CA ASP A 174 25.93 -7.88 -1.90
C ASP A 174 24.78 -8.62 -1.23
N GLN A 175 23.57 -8.14 -1.49
CA GLN A 175 22.40 -8.56 -0.77
C GLN A 175 21.24 -8.83 -1.73
N LEU A 176 20.56 -9.94 -1.52
CA LEU A 176 19.30 -10.28 -2.16
C LEU A 176 18.26 -10.62 -1.09
N ASP A 177 17.08 -10.01 -1.21
CA ASP A 177 15.94 -10.26 -0.33
C ASP A 177 14.67 -10.46 -1.18
N PHE A 178 14.09 -11.63 -1.09
CA PHE A 178 12.83 -11.97 -1.75
C PHE A 178 11.78 -12.32 -0.72
N ASP A 179 10.74 -11.51 -0.64
CA ASP A 179 9.57 -11.70 0.21
C ASP A 179 8.34 -12.10 -0.60
N TYR A 180 7.62 -13.10 -0.11
CA TYR A 180 6.28 -13.41 -0.57
C TYR A 180 5.30 -13.43 0.59
N ASN A 181 4.22 -12.67 0.49
CA ASN A 181 3.18 -12.54 1.49
C ASN A 181 1.81 -12.92 0.91
N TYR A 182 1.10 -13.78 1.59
CA TYR A 182 -0.26 -14.21 1.30
C TYR A 182 -1.19 -13.76 2.42
N LYS A 183 -2.31 -13.12 2.06
CA LYS A 183 -3.37 -12.72 3.00
C LYS A 183 -4.70 -13.28 2.54
N ARG A 184 -5.43 -13.93 3.43
CA ARG A 184 -6.80 -14.39 3.23
C ARG A 184 -7.71 -13.73 4.26
N PHE A 185 -8.53 -12.80 3.83
CA PHE A 185 -9.47 -12.08 4.67
C PHE A 185 -10.64 -12.96 5.08
N MET A 186 -10.81 -13.12 6.38
CA MET A 186 -11.93 -13.85 7.00
C MET A 186 -13.10 -12.92 7.26
N SER A 187 -12.82 -11.63 7.48
CA SER A 187 -13.78 -10.53 7.61
C SER A 187 -13.20 -9.27 6.96
N ASP A 188 -13.86 -8.14 7.06
CA ASP A 188 -13.39 -6.85 6.51
C ASP A 188 -12.04 -6.40 7.09
N ARG A 189 -11.64 -6.95 8.25
CA ARG A 189 -10.44 -6.52 8.97
C ARG A 189 -9.51 -7.65 9.36
N TRP A 190 -10.03 -8.81 9.73
CA TRP A 190 -9.22 -9.95 10.15
C TRP A 190 -8.83 -10.80 8.96
N TYR A 191 -7.57 -11.17 8.88
CA TYR A 191 -7.06 -12.08 7.86
C TYR A 191 -6.07 -13.10 8.44
N LEU A 192 -5.98 -14.23 7.77
CA LEU A 192 -4.88 -15.18 7.93
C LEU A 192 -3.75 -14.75 7.00
N ALA A 193 -2.53 -14.79 7.53
CA ALA A 193 -1.30 -14.47 6.80
C ALA A 193 -0.44 -15.71 6.64
N GLY A 194 0.22 -15.81 5.48
CA GLY A 194 1.33 -16.72 5.23
C GLY A 194 2.47 -15.91 4.63
N ASN A 195 3.69 -16.19 5.03
CA ASN A 195 4.88 -15.53 4.50
C ASN A 195 5.97 -16.55 4.15
N ALA A 196 6.75 -16.23 3.12
CA ALA A 196 7.99 -16.90 2.78
C ALA A 196 9.02 -15.83 2.40
N GLU A 197 10.21 -15.93 2.92
CA GLU A 197 11.33 -15.03 2.69
C GLU A 197 12.56 -15.85 2.32
N TYR A 198 13.34 -15.35 1.36
CA TYR A 198 14.66 -15.86 1.01
C TYR A 198 15.63 -14.69 1.01
N PHE A 199 16.64 -14.76 1.83
CA PHE A 199 17.63 -13.71 2.04
C PHE A 199 19.04 -14.26 1.88
N THR A 200 19.93 -13.48 1.23
CA THR A 200 21.38 -13.72 1.19
C THR A 200 22.13 -12.42 1.44
N ASP A 201 23.30 -12.53 2.07
CA ASP A 201 24.23 -11.41 2.26
C ASP A 201 25.66 -11.98 2.32
N GLU A 202 26.34 -11.98 1.17
CA GLU A 202 27.67 -12.57 1.04
C GLU A 202 28.72 -11.91 1.95
N LEU A 203 28.54 -10.61 2.28
CA LEU A 203 29.49 -9.91 3.14
C LEU A 203 29.27 -10.12 4.62
N LYS A 204 28.16 -10.78 4.98
CA LYS A 204 27.85 -11.24 6.34
C LYS A 204 28.03 -12.73 6.52
N ASP A 205 28.60 -13.42 5.52
CA ASP A 205 28.70 -14.87 5.48
C ASP A 205 27.34 -15.59 5.60
N ILE A 206 26.24 -14.90 5.18
CA ILE A 206 24.91 -15.49 5.13
C ILE A 206 24.69 -16.06 3.72
N ASP A 207 25.00 -17.34 3.55
CA ASP A 207 24.80 -18.07 2.30
C ASP A 207 23.30 -18.14 1.97
N SER A 208 22.48 -18.41 2.97
CA SER A 208 21.03 -18.28 2.85
C SER A 208 20.32 -18.20 4.21
N ARG A 209 19.21 -17.44 4.22
CA ARG A 209 18.20 -17.49 5.27
C ARG A 209 16.83 -17.70 4.61
N ILE A 210 16.18 -18.78 4.97
CA ILE A 210 14.83 -19.12 4.51
C ILE A 210 13.89 -19.02 5.69
N THR A 211 12.88 -18.15 5.59
CA THR A 211 11.84 -17.99 6.61
C THR A 211 10.49 -18.40 6.01
N VAL A 212 9.77 -19.30 6.64
CA VAL A 212 8.40 -19.67 6.27
C VAL A 212 7.51 -19.58 7.50
N GLY A 213 6.42 -18.82 7.40
CA GLY A 213 5.57 -18.55 8.54
C GLY A 213 4.10 -18.49 8.23
N ALA A 214 3.30 -18.55 9.30
CA ALA A 214 1.87 -18.32 9.26
C ALA A 214 1.43 -17.57 10.51
N GLY A 215 0.37 -16.77 10.33
CA GLY A 215 -0.13 -15.92 11.41
C GLY A 215 -1.51 -15.37 11.16
N ALA A 216 -1.89 -14.41 11.98
CA ALA A 216 -3.10 -13.63 11.82
C ALA A 216 -2.77 -12.14 11.80
N GLY A 217 -3.54 -11.38 11.04
CA GLY A 217 -3.37 -9.95 10.94
C GLY A 217 -4.69 -9.20 11.04
N TYR A 218 -4.56 -7.94 11.34
CA TYR A 218 -5.66 -7.01 11.45
C TYR A 218 -5.41 -5.80 10.56
N GLN A 219 -6.34 -5.55 9.63
CA GLN A 219 -6.38 -4.37 8.78
C GLN A 219 -7.14 -3.26 9.52
N PHE A 220 -6.41 -2.26 10.02
CA PHE A 220 -7.02 -1.12 10.72
C PHE A 220 -7.82 -0.26 9.74
N TRP A 221 -7.24 0.02 8.58
CA TRP A 221 -7.89 0.65 7.41
C TRP A 221 -7.16 0.29 6.12
N ASP A 222 -7.90 0.25 5.02
CA ASP A 222 -7.42 0.24 3.64
C ASP A 222 -8.41 1.06 2.82
N ASN A 223 -8.01 2.24 2.36
CA ASN A 223 -8.87 3.18 1.66
C ASN A 223 -8.05 4.07 0.72
N THR A 224 -8.71 4.98 0.00
CA THR A 224 -8.09 5.89 -0.96
C THR A 224 -7.00 6.80 -0.39
N PHE A 225 -6.91 6.95 0.93
CA PHE A 225 -5.90 7.78 1.60
C PHE A 225 -4.74 6.99 2.17
N GLY A 226 -4.79 5.67 2.11
CA GLY A 226 -3.74 4.81 2.61
C GLY A 226 -4.25 3.53 3.25
N ALA A 227 -3.33 2.77 3.82
CA ALA A 227 -3.61 1.51 4.50
C ALA A 227 -2.73 1.36 5.74
N PHE A 228 -3.22 0.60 6.71
CA PHE A 228 -2.46 0.18 7.88
C PHE A 228 -2.89 -1.20 8.33
N SER A 229 -1.93 -2.10 8.42
CA SER A 229 -2.14 -3.45 8.95
C SER A 229 -1.02 -3.85 9.90
N ALA A 230 -1.33 -4.74 10.82
CA ALA A 230 -0.35 -5.40 11.68
C ALA A 230 -0.62 -6.90 11.70
N GLU A 231 0.45 -7.68 11.83
CA GLU A 231 0.45 -9.14 11.80
C GLU A 231 1.24 -9.69 12.97
N ALA A 232 0.83 -10.85 13.47
CA ALA A 232 1.58 -11.65 14.42
C ALA A 232 1.46 -13.13 14.04
N GLY A 233 2.55 -13.87 14.16
CA GLY A 233 2.59 -15.27 13.76
C GLY A 233 3.81 -16.02 14.29
N VAL A 234 3.95 -17.24 13.80
CA VAL A 234 5.09 -18.10 14.03
C VAL A 234 5.74 -18.46 12.72
N SER A 235 7.05 -18.63 12.74
CA SER A 235 7.86 -18.97 11.56
C SER A 235 8.84 -20.07 11.90
N ALA A 236 9.25 -20.82 10.88
CA ALA A 236 10.45 -21.63 10.89
C ALA A 236 11.51 -20.86 10.10
N VAL A 237 12.68 -20.74 10.65
CA VAL A 237 13.85 -20.10 10.06
C VAL A 237 14.92 -21.15 9.88
N ARG A 238 15.42 -21.29 8.63
CA ARG A 238 16.62 -22.04 8.33
C ARG A 238 17.67 -21.05 7.85
N GLU A 239 18.82 -21.10 8.48
CA GLU A 239 19.98 -20.28 8.13
C GLU A 239 21.16 -21.17 7.77
N ASP A 240 21.91 -20.77 6.76
CA ASP A 240 23.24 -21.31 6.41
C ASP A 240 24.21 -20.14 6.49
N ILE A 241 25.11 -20.22 7.48
CA ILE A 241 26.07 -19.16 7.79
C ILE A 241 27.45 -19.80 7.85
N ASP A 242 28.37 -19.40 6.96
CA ASP A 242 29.72 -19.94 6.82
C ASP A 242 29.73 -21.49 6.71
N GLY A 243 28.68 -22.05 6.05
CA GLY A 243 28.51 -23.50 5.86
C GLY A 243 27.95 -24.23 7.07
N GLU A 244 27.49 -23.54 8.11
CA GLU A 244 26.81 -24.15 9.26
C GLU A 244 25.28 -23.90 9.13
N GLU A 245 24.53 -25.00 9.02
CA GLU A 245 23.06 -24.93 8.92
C GLU A 245 22.40 -24.97 10.30
N GLU A 246 21.46 -24.04 10.55
CA GLU A 246 20.62 -24.01 11.75
C GLU A 246 19.14 -23.92 11.40
N ASP A 247 18.30 -24.71 12.11
CA ASP A 247 16.84 -24.64 12.03
C ASP A 247 16.27 -24.12 13.35
N ASN A 248 15.60 -22.98 13.33
CA ASN A 248 15.06 -22.33 14.52
C ASN A 248 13.58 -21.96 14.36
N PRO A 249 12.74 -22.16 15.40
CA PRO A 249 11.42 -21.55 15.46
C PRO A 249 11.56 -20.06 15.78
N ALA A 250 10.64 -19.25 15.25
CA ALA A 250 10.61 -17.83 15.52
C ALA A 250 9.17 -17.32 15.73
N PHE A 251 9.05 -16.24 16.48
CA PHE A 251 7.86 -15.40 16.48
C PHE A 251 8.05 -14.24 15.49
N ARG A 252 7.04 -13.99 14.68
CA ARG A 252 7.07 -12.90 13.70
C ARG A 252 6.01 -11.86 14.01
N PHE A 253 6.42 -10.60 14.00
CA PHE A 253 5.54 -9.44 14.02
C PHE A 253 5.83 -8.60 12.78
N ALA A 254 4.78 -8.06 12.15
CA ALA A 254 4.97 -7.19 10.99
C ALA A 254 3.95 -6.05 10.97
N ILE A 255 4.37 -4.93 10.42
CA ILE A 255 3.55 -3.73 10.19
C ILE A 255 3.72 -3.30 8.74
N ASP A 256 2.60 -2.98 8.10
CA ASP A 256 2.57 -2.33 6.80
C ASP A 256 1.71 -1.06 6.91
N TYR A 257 2.30 0.08 6.61
CA TYR A 257 1.67 1.39 6.66
C TYR A 257 1.95 2.15 5.38
N LYS A 258 0.92 2.75 4.79
CA LYS A 258 1.04 3.73 3.73
C LYS A 258 0.03 4.86 3.91
N LYS A 259 0.41 6.07 3.52
CA LYS A 259 -0.41 7.27 3.56
C LYS A 259 -0.21 8.09 2.30
N PHE A 260 -1.31 8.38 1.61
CA PHE A 260 -1.31 9.29 0.47
C PHE A 260 -1.58 10.72 0.93
N LEU A 261 -0.77 11.64 0.44
CA LEU A 261 -0.80 13.07 0.71
C LEU A 261 -0.83 13.83 -0.64
N MET A 262 -1.10 15.15 -0.60
CA MET A 262 -1.06 16.04 -1.78
C MET A 262 -1.89 15.51 -2.96
N ALA A 263 -3.16 15.15 -2.72
CA ALA A 263 -4.04 14.56 -3.73
C ALA A 263 -3.40 13.31 -4.39
N LYS A 264 -2.83 12.42 -3.58
CA LYS A 264 -2.13 11.18 -3.96
C LYS A 264 -0.79 11.37 -4.69
N ARG A 265 -0.29 12.59 -4.82
CA ARG A 265 1.03 12.83 -5.44
C ARG A 265 2.19 12.40 -4.55
N LEU A 266 1.99 12.38 -3.23
CA LEU A 266 3.01 11.95 -2.28
C LEU A 266 2.50 10.76 -1.49
N GLU A 267 3.23 9.66 -1.53
CA GLU A 267 3.03 8.47 -0.71
C GLU A 267 4.12 8.42 0.37
N LEU A 268 3.71 8.37 1.63
CA LEU A 268 4.56 7.96 2.75
C LEU A 268 4.29 6.48 2.99
N PHE A 269 5.34 5.65 3.06
CA PHE A 269 5.22 4.24 3.39
C PHE A 269 6.21 3.84 4.49
N HIS A 270 5.82 2.83 5.25
CA HIS A 270 6.65 2.17 6.25
C HIS A 270 6.27 0.70 6.32
N ARG A 271 7.26 -0.18 6.20
CA ARG A 271 7.15 -1.61 6.44
C ARG A 271 8.16 -2.01 7.48
N ASN A 272 7.78 -2.92 8.33
CA ASN A 272 8.64 -3.44 9.37
C ASN A 272 8.30 -4.90 9.60
N SER A 273 9.31 -5.73 9.84
CA SER A 273 9.17 -7.06 10.38
C SER A 273 10.17 -7.27 11.51
N VAL A 274 9.75 -8.01 12.52
CA VAL A 274 10.57 -8.43 13.65
C VAL A 274 10.44 -9.93 13.75
N LEU A 275 11.57 -10.64 13.66
CA LEU A 275 11.71 -12.06 13.99
C LEU A 275 12.36 -12.15 15.35
N VAL A 276 11.71 -12.81 16.29
CA VAL A 276 12.27 -13.16 17.60
C VAL A 276 12.56 -14.64 17.57
N ILE A 277 13.83 -15.02 17.61
CA ILE A 277 14.31 -16.41 17.51
C ILE A 277 14.76 -16.85 18.90
N PRO A 278 13.88 -17.50 19.70
CA PRO A 278 14.24 -17.96 21.05
C PRO A 278 15.31 -19.04 20.97
N ASP A 279 16.17 -19.03 21.97
CA ASP A 279 17.20 -20.08 22.19
C ASP A 279 18.21 -20.23 21.02
N SER A 280 18.35 -19.21 20.16
CA SER A 280 19.38 -19.14 19.13
C SER A 280 20.45 -18.11 19.49
N ASP A 281 21.63 -18.29 18.92
CA ASP A 281 22.72 -17.30 19.00
C ASP A 281 22.44 -16.04 18.13
N ARG A 282 21.26 -15.97 17.45
CA ARG A 282 20.85 -14.88 16.55
C ARG A 282 19.98 -13.82 17.20
N GLY A 283 19.25 -14.17 18.27
CA GLY A 283 18.39 -13.27 19.00
C GLY A 283 17.21 -12.70 18.16
N GLU A 284 17.22 -11.40 17.91
CA GLU A 284 16.16 -10.70 17.17
C GLU A 284 16.70 -10.16 15.85
N VAL A 285 15.93 -10.33 14.78
CA VAL A 285 16.17 -9.73 13.46
C VAL A 285 15.04 -8.73 13.16
N ILE A 286 15.40 -7.47 12.99
CA ILE A 286 14.48 -6.39 12.68
C ILE A 286 14.79 -5.86 11.28
N SER A 287 13.82 -5.96 10.38
CA SER A 287 13.90 -5.35 9.05
C SER A 287 12.89 -4.21 8.95
N ALA A 288 13.30 -3.04 8.46
CA ALA A 288 12.42 -1.90 8.29
C ALA A 288 12.74 -1.16 6.99
N SER A 289 11.71 -0.73 6.28
CA SER A 289 11.80 0.10 5.09
C SER A 289 10.85 1.28 5.22
N THR A 290 11.37 2.49 5.19
CA THR A 290 10.59 3.72 5.30
C THR A 290 10.92 4.66 4.18
N GLY A 291 9.92 5.22 3.51
CA GLY A 291 10.20 6.12 2.40
C GLY A 291 9.05 7.03 2.00
N LEU A 292 9.41 7.90 1.09
CA LEU A 292 8.53 8.83 0.39
C LEU A 292 8.61 8.56 -1.10
N ARG A 293 7.46 8.52 -1.76
CA ARG A 293 7.34 8.43 -3.22
C ARG A 293 6.57 9.63 -3.74
N TYR A 294 7.16 10.39 -4.64
CA TYR A 294 6.50 11.54 -5.26
C TYR A 294 6.18 11.22 -6.73
N ALA A 295 4.90 11.21 -7.08
CA ALA A 295 4.42 10.95 -8.44
C ALA A 295 4.77 12.14 -9.35
N VAL A 296 5.66 11.91 -10.32
CA VAL A 296 6.01 12.83 -11.40
C VAL A 296 4.98 12.71 -12.52
N SER A 297 4.50 11.49 -12.77
CA SER A 297 3.41 11.16 -13.69
C SER A 297 2.63 9.95 -13.17
N ASP A 298 1.61 9.49 -13.90
CA ASP A 298 0.83 8.29 -13.52
C ASP A 298 1.68 7.02 -13.45
N ARG A 299 2.79 6.98 -14.19
CA ARG A 299 3.66 5.80 -14.29
C ARG A 299 5.04 5.99 -13.67
N ILE A 300 5.46 7.23 -13.45
CA ILE A 300 6.81 7.54 -12.98
C ILE A 300 6.73 8.32 -11.68
N ASP A 301 7.50 7.92 -10.72
CA ASP A 301 7.72 8.66 -9.48
C ASP A 301 9.19 8.69 -9.08
N THR A 302 9.52 9.55 -8.12
CA THR A 302 10.80 9.57 -7.45
C THR A 302 10.63 9.02 -6.06
N THR A 303 11.60 8.22 -5.62
CA THR A 303 11.58 7.56 -4.31
C THR A 303 12.78 8.02 -3.49
N ALA A 304 12.53 8.35 -2.21
CA ALA A 304 13.54 8.47 -1.17
C ALA A 304 13.21 7.41 -0.11
N ARG A 305 14.15 6.49 0.17
CA ARG A 305 13.93 5.35 1.05
C ARG A 305 15.11 5.13 1.99
N VAL A 306 14.82 4.68 3.18
CA VAL A 306 15.80 4.19 4.16
C VAL A 306 15.41 2.77 4.49
N ASP A 307 16.30 1.84 4.25
CA ASP A 307 16.21 0.44 4.63
C ASP A 307 17.14 0.19 5.81
N LEU A 308 16.66 -0.50 6.83
CA LEU A 308 17.39 -0.86 8.04
C LEU A 308 17.23 -2.34 8.31
N ILE A 309 18.34 -3.03 8.55
CA ILE A 309 18.40 -4.37 9.10
C ILE A 309 19.18 -4.29 10.40
N HIS A 310 18.58 -4.77 11.49
CA HIS A 310 19.22 -4.83 12.78
C HIS A 310 19.14 -6.25 13.33
N GLU A 311 20.29 -6.82 13.69
CA GLU A 311 20.45 -8.13 14.32
C GLU A 311 21.05 -7.93 15.71
N THR A 312 20.37 -8.43 16.73
CA THR A 312 20.88 -8.28 18.12
C THR A 312 22.14 -9.07 18.35
N GLU A 313 22.26 -10.25 17.70
CA GLU A 313 23.42 -11.13 17.74
C GLU A 313 23.85 -11.49 16.29
N PRO A 314 24.56 -10.58 15.57
CA PRO A 314 25.08 -10.88 14.24
C PRO A 314 26.23 -11.89 14.29
N ALA A 315 26.58 -12.48 13.15
CA ALA A 315 27.76 -13.34 13.04
C ALA A 315 29.03 -12.58 13.50
N PRO A 316 30.01 -13.28 14.12
CA PRO A 316 31.20 -12.65 14.68
C PRO A 316 31.95 -11.78 13.67
N GLY A 317 32.23 -10.55 14.04
CA GLY A 317 32.91 -9.56 13.18
C GLY A 317 31.98 -8.65 12.39
N ASN A 318 30.70 -8.95 12.33
CA ASN A 318 29.71 -8.18 11.59
C ASN A 318 29.07 -7.06 12.41
N SER A 319 28.60 -6.01 11.73
CA SER A 319 27.85 -4.90 12.31
C SER A 319 26.45 -5.36 12.74
N LYS A 320 25.98 -4.87 13.88
CA LYS A 320 24.60 -5.14 14.34
C LYS A 320 23.54 -4.44 13.48
N THR A 321 23.89 -3.38 12.80
CA THR A 321 22.91 -2.56 12.08
C THR A 321 23.45 -2.13 10.74
N ASP A 322 22.71 -2.44 9.69
CA ASP A 322 22.92 -1.91 8.36
C ASP A 322 21.83 -0.92 8.01
N THR A 323 22.24 0.19 7.43
CA THR A 323 21.32 1.23 6.97
C THR A 323 21.66 1.62 5.54
N THR A 324 20.68 1.53 4.65
CA THR A 324 20.82 1.90 3.25
C THR A 324 19.91 3.08 2.93
N TYR A 325 20.47 4.13 2.35
CA TYR A 325 19.73 5.28 1.85
C TYR A 325 19.63 5.19 0.33
N THR A 326 18.40 5.18 -0.18
CA THR A 326 18.14 5.07 -1.61
C THR A 326 17.44 6.32 -2.11
N LEU A 327 17.99 6.94 -3.16
CA LEU A 327 17.30 7.92 -3.99
C LEU A 327 17.15 7.30 -5.37
N GLY A 328 15.94 7.21 -5.87
CA GLY A 328 15.68 6.45 -7.10
C GLY A 328 14.51 6.96 -7.89
N ILE A 329 14.30 6.30 -9.02
CA ILE A 329 13.16 6.49 -9.92
C ILE A 329 12.36 5.19 -9.90
N GLY A 330 11.04 5.31 -9.69
CA GLY A 330 10.08 4.21 -9.75
C GLY A 330 9.25 4.25 -11.01
N VAL A 331 8.96 3.07 -11.55
CA VAL A 331 8.06 2.87 -12.70
C VAL A 331 6.94 1.94 -12.29
N LYS A 332 5.70 2.36 -12.54
CA LYS A 332 4.46 1.56 -12.35
C LYS A 332 4.02 0.97 -13.67
N PHE A 333 3.62 -0.31 -13.69
CA PHE A 333 3.22 -1.02 -14.91
C PHE A 333 2.22 -2.16 -14.64
#